data_a5609b22799f8b58f08c23621b60fd59
#
_entry.id   a5609b22799f8b58f08c23621b60fd59
#
_cell.length_a   1.000
_cell.length_b   1.000
_cell.length_c   1.000
_cell.angle_alpha   90.00
_cell.angle_beta   90.00
_cell.angle_gamma   90.00
#
_symmetry.space_group_name_H-M   'P 1'
#
loop_
_entity.id
_entity.type
_entity.pdbx_description
1 polymer ?
#
loop_
_entity_poly.entity_id
_entity_poly.type
_entity_poly.pdbx_seq_one_letter_code
_entity_poly.pdbx_strand_id
1 'polypeptide(L)'
;VLAEKGMAVHYSDKFQGKKTANGDIFDQNGLTAAHTKFPYGSQVKVTNLANNQSVVVTINDRMRRRNKNIIDVTSRAATELGFIKKGRARVNLELVR
;
A
#
# COMPACT_ATOMS: atom_id res chain seq x y z
N VAL A 1 -12.97 -14.57 4.10
CA VAL A 1 -12.80 -13.21 3.60
C VAL A 1 -11.72 -12.54 4.40
N LEU A 2 -10.72 -12.01 3.70
CA LEU A 2 -9.61 -11.33 4.34
C LEU A 2 -9.79 -9.82 4.16
N ALA A 3 -10.25 -9.18 5.22
CA ALA A 3 -10.41 -7.74 5.27
C ALA A 3 -9.71 -7.21 6.52
N GLU A 4 -9.11 -6.04 6.40
CA GLU A 4 -8.34 -5.44 7.48
C GLU A 4 -8.51 -3.93 7.41
N LYS A 5 -8.75 -3.30 8.56
CA LYS A 5 -8.87 -1.84 8.65
C LYS A 5 -7.71 -1.27 9.45
N GLY A 6 -7.21 -0.13 9.05
CA GLY A 6 -6.15 0.55 9.76
C GLY A 6 -5.61 1.72 8.96
N MET A 7 -4.41 2.17 9.33
CA MET A 7 -3.80 3.35 8.71
C MET A 7 -2.89 2.94 7.57
N ALA A 8 -3.03 3.64 6.45
CA ALA A 8 -2.13 3.54 5.31
C ALA A 8 -1.22 4.76 5.28
N VAL A 9 0.01 4.54 4.84
CA VAL A 9 0.99 5.59 4.56
C VAL A 9 1.55 5.34 3.17
N HIS A 10 2.38 6.26 2.67
CA HIS A 10 3.03 6.05 1.37
C HIS A 10 4.55 6.17 1.50
N TYR A 11 5.26 5.52 0.58
CA TYR A 11 6.71 5.49 0.56
C TYR A 11 7.31 6.88 0.35
N SER A 12 8.48 7.08 0.95
CA SER A 12 9.33 8.23 0.65
C SER A 12 9.96 8.06 -0.75
N ASP A 13 10.18 9.17 -1.44
CA ASP A 13 10.81 9.16 -2.78
C ASP A 13 12.25 8.63 -2.75
N LYS A 14 12.89 8.58 -1.59
CA LYS A 14 14.25 8.03 -1.47
C LYS A 14 14.32 6.55 -1.86
N PHE A 15 13.18 5.85 -1.90
CA PHE A 15 13.15 4.44 -2.28
C PHE A 15 13.04 4.23 -3.79
N GLN A 16 12.79 5.28 -4.57
CA GLN A 16 12.68 5.16 -6.01
C GLN A 16 13.93 4.49 -6.59
N GLY A 17 13.73 3.44 -7.40
CA GLY A 17 14.81 2.71 -8.04
C GLY A 17 15.50 1.66 -7.19
N LYS A 18 15.14 1.54 -5.92
CA LYS A 18 15.71 0.52 -5.03
C LYS A 18 14.89 -0.77 -5.11
N LYS A 19 15.51 -1.87 -4.71
CA LYS A 19 14.81 -3.15 -4.71
C LYS A 19 13.86 -3.26 -3.52
N THR A 20 12.67 -3.79 -3.79
CA THR A 20 11.72 -4.16 -2.75
C THR A 20 12.10 -5.54 -2.17
N ALA A 21 11.38 -5.98 -1.16
CA ALA A 21 11.69 -7.25 -0.49
C ALA A 21 11.56 -8.45 -1.42
N ASN A 22 10.69 -8.40 -2.43
CA ASN A 22 10.55 -9.50 -3.39
C ASN A 22 11.53 -9.40 -4.58
N GLY A 23 12.37 -8.36 -4.61
CA GLY A 23 13.34 -8.17 -5.68
C GLY A 23 12.92 -7.26 -6.80
N ASP A 24 11.69 -6.77 -6.80
CA ASP A 24 11.24 -5.79 -7.80
C ASP A 24 11.98 -4.47 -7.61
N ILE A 25 12.08 -3.68 -8.67
CA ILE A 25 12.56 -2.31 -8.58
C ILE A 25 11.38 -1.43 -8.17
N PHE A 26 11.52 -0.71 -7.06
CA PHE A 26 10.47 0.16 -6.56
C PHE A 26 10.22 1.32 -7.53
N ASP A 27 8.96 1.53 -7.89
CA ASP A 27 8.56 2.61 -8.78
C ASP A 27 7.35 3.33 -8.18
N GLN A 28 7.53 4.60 -7.82
CA GLN A 28 6.45 5.42 -7.24
C GLN A 28 5.26 5.59 -8.19
N ASN A 29 5.45 5.38 -9.49
CA ASN A 29 4.35 5.44 -10.46
C ASN A 29 3.60 4.12 -10.62
N GLY A 30 4.07 3.06 -9.97
CA GLY A 30 3.39 1.78 -10.00
C GLY A 30 2.25 1.73 -8.99
N LEU A 31 1.46 0.68 -9.05
CA LEU A 31 0.40 0.42 -8.07
C LEU A 31 0.81 -0.80 -7.26
N THR A 32 1.76 -0.59 -6.35
CA THR A 32 2.31 -1.64 -5.48
C THR A 32 2.30 -1.18 -4.03
N ALA A 33 2.52 -2.11 -3.13
CA ALA A 33 2.52 -1.80 -1.70
C ALA A 33 3.31 -2.82 -0.89
N ALA A 34 3.66 -2.41 0.33
CA ALA A 34 4.22 -3.29 1.35
C ALA A 34 3.14 -3.65 2.36
N HIS A 35 3.14 -4.90 2.79
CA HIS A 35 2.22 -5.41 3.81
C HIS A 35 2.99 -6.34 4.75
N THR A 36 2.45 -6.56 5.95
CA THR A 36 3.13 -7.40 6.94
C THR A 36 3.02 -8.89 6.66
N LYS A 37 1.93 -9.35 6.03
CA LYS A 37 1.61 -10.77 5.91
C LYS A 37 1.22 -11.25 4.51
N PHE A 38 0.51 -10.43 3.73
CA PHE A 38 0.00 -10.91 2.44
C PHE A 38 1.13 -11.40 1.56
N PRO A 39 0.99 -12.56 0.91
CA PRO A 39 2.03 -13.08 0.03
C PRO A 39 2.36 -12.11 -1.09
N TYR A 40 3.61 -12.16 -1.56
CA TYR A 40 4.01 -11.38 -2.73
C TYR A 40 3.16 -11.80 -3.93
N GLY A 41 2.76 -10.81 -4.72
CA GLY A 41 1.88 -11.05 -5.85
C GLY A 41 0.40 -10.94 -5.51
N SER A 42 0.04 -10.87 -4.22
CA SER A 42 -1.35 -10.67 -3.82
C SER A 42 -1.86 -9.35 -4.35
N GLN A 43 -3.10 -9.35 -4.83
CA GLN A 43 -3.76 -8.12 -5.23
C GLN A 43 -4.75 -7.73 -4.13
N VAL A 44 -4.64 -6.50 -3.67
CA VAL A 44 -5.38 -5.98 -2.54
C VAL A 44 -6.12 -4.74 -2.95
N LYS A 45 -7.43 -4.73 -2.72
CA LYS A 45 -8.24 -3.52 -2.91
C LYS A 45 -8.11 -2.67 -1.66
N VAL A 46 -7.59 -1.47 -1.83
CA VAL A 46 -7.45 -0.48 -0.76
C VAL A 46 -8.56 0.54 -0.94
N THR A 47 -9.36 0.76 0.09
CA THR A 47 -10.41 1.76 0.08
C THR A 47 -10.12 2.81 1.14
N ASN A 48 -10.06 4.07 0.73
CA ASN A 48 -9.93 5.20 1.66
C ASN A 48 -11.28 5.47 2.30
N LEU A 49 -11.38 5.24 3.61
CA LEU A 49 -12.66 5.35 4.31
C LEU A 49 -13.18 6.77 4.44
N ALA A 50 -12.33 7.77 4.21
CA ALA A 50 -12.74 9.18 4.29
C ALA A 50 -13.50 9.64 3.04
N ASN A 51 -13.22 9.03 1.87
CA ASN A 51 -13.80 9.48 0.60
C ASN A 51 -14.34 8.35 -0.28
N ASN A 52 -14.22 7.10 0.17
CA ASN A 52 -14.66 5.90 -0.55
C ASN A 52 -13.95 5.63 -1.88
N GLN A 53 -12.83 6.30 -2.13
CA GLN A 53 -12.03 5.98 -3.31
C GLN A 53 -11.23 4.71 -3.06
N SER A 54 -11.05 3.92 -4.10
CA SER A 54 -10.32 2.66 -3.97
C SER A 54 -9.39 2.45 -5.15
N VAL A 55 -8.38 1.61 -4.91
CA VAL A 55 -7.40 1.20 -5.92
C VAL A 55 -6.94 -0.21 -5.58
N VAL A 56 -6.60 -0.99 -6.60
CA VAL A 56 -6.02 -2.32 -6.39
C VAL A 56 -4.50 -2.20 -6.52
N VAL A 57 -3.79 -2.69 -5.51
CA VAL A 57 -2.33 -2.69 -5.50
C VAL A 57 -1.81 -4.12 -5.41
N THR A 58 -0.61 -4.35 -5.94
CA THR A 58 0.06 -5.64 -5.85
C THR A 58 1.09 -5.59 -4.73
N ILE A 59 1.08 -6.59 -3.86
CA ILE A 59 2.04 -6.66 -2.75
C ILE A 59 3.37 -7.17 -3.28
N ASN A 60 4.41 -6.36 -3.15
CA ASN A 60 5.76 -6.72 -3.58
C ASN A 60 6.83 -6.40 -2.54
N ASP A 61 6.41 -5.99 -1.36
CA ASP A 61 7.35 -5.58 -0.33
C ASP A 61 6.80 -5.95 1.04
N ARG A 62 7.62 -5.80 2.07
CA ARG A 62 7.30 -6.25 3.41
C ARG A 62 7.46 -5.12 4.42
N MET A 63 6.49 -4.99 5.32
CA MET A 63 6.54 -4.09 6.47
C MET A 63 6.89 -4.90 7.71
N ARG A 64 7.45 -4.22 8.71
CA ARG A 64 7.69 -4.84 10.01
C ARG A 64 6.35 -5.13 10.70
N ARG A 65 6.27 -6.28 11.35
CA ARG A 65 5.06 -6.69 12.07
C ARG A 65 4.59 -5.67 13.12
N ARG A 66 5.53 -4.94 13.72
CA ARG A 66 5.24 -3.96 14.77
C ARG A 66 4.84 -2.60 14.22
N ASN A 67 4.82 -2.45 12.93
CA ASN A 67 4.43 -1.17 12.34
C ASN A 67 2.98 -0.87 12.71
N LYS A 68 2.71 0.37 13.15
CA LYS A 68 1.35 0.81 13.50
C LYS A 68 0.47 0.92 12.27
N ASN A 69 1.08 1.12 11.11
CA ASN A 69 0.36 1.20 9.85
C ASN A 69 0.21 -0.20 9.27
N ILE A 70 -0.87 -0.42 8.53
CA ILE A 70 -1.14 -1.76 7.99
C ILE A 70 -0.67 -1.91 6.55
N ILE A 71 -0.44 -0.81 5.84
CA ILE A 71 0.01 -0.86 4.46
C ILE A 71 0.81 0.39 4.14
N ASP A 72 1.80 0.24 3.26
CA ASP A 72 2.63 1.32 2.74
C ASP A 72 2.52 1.28 1.22
N VAL A 73 1.89 2.28 0.64
CA VAL A 73 1.60 2.29 -0.80
C VAL A 73 2.49 3.26 -1.55
N THR A 74 2.56 3.11 -2.88
CA THR A 74 3.29 4.07 -3.72
C THR A 74 2.61 5.44 -3.70
N SER A 75 3.34 6.48 -4.10
CA SER A 75 2.79 7.82 -4.23
C SER A 75 1.63 7.85 -5.22
N ARG A 76 1.73 7.10 -6.31
CA ARG A 76 0.63 7.01 -7.26
C ARG A 76 -0.64 6.47 -6.63
N ALA A 77 -0.52 5.38 -5.86
CA ALA A 77 -1.67 4.82 -5.17
C ALA A 77 -2.26 5.81 -4.17
N ALA A 78 -1.40 6.50 -3.41
CA ALA A 78 -1.85 7.51 -2.45
C ALA A 78 -2.58 8.66 -3.14
N THR A 79 -2.11 9.06 -4.32
CA THR A 79 -2.75 10.11 -5.12
C THR A 79 -4.14 9.66 -5.57
N GLU A 80 -4.25 8.44 -6.09
CA GLU A 80 -5.55 7.90 -6.53
C GLU A 80 -6.51 7.70 -5.37
N LEU A 81 -5.98 7.41 -4.19
CA LEU A 81 -6.80 7.28 -2.98
C LEU A 81 -7.11 8.64 -2.33
N GLY A 82 -6.48 9.71 -2.80
CA GLY A 82 -6.77 11.06 -2.33
C GLY A 82 -6.11 11.44 -1.02
N PHE A 83 -5.03 10.76 -0.59
CA PHE A 83 -4.39 11.11 0.67
C PHE A 83 -2.91 11.54 0.56
N ILE A 84 -2.42 11.78 -0.66
CA ILE A 84 -1.01 12.12 -0.85
C ILE A 84 -0.58 13.34 -0.04
N LYS A 85 -1.44 14.33 0.09
CA LYS A 85 -1.13 15.55 0.82
C LYS A 85 -1.18 15.36 2.33
N LYS A 86 -2.13 14.57 2.82
CA LYS A 86 -2.22 14.26 4.26
C LYS A 86 -1.12 13.31 4.72
N GLY A 87 -0.61 12.51 3.81
CA GLY A 87 0.44 11.54 4.10
C GLY A 87 -0.04 10.26 4.73
N ARG A 88 -1.29 10.18 5.15
CA ARG A 88 -1.86 8.98 5.78
C ARG A 88 -3.38 9.01 5.68
N ALA A 89 -3.99 7.84 5.72
CA ALA A 89 -5.44 7.71 5.67
C ALA A 89 -5.88 6.42 6.33
N ARG A 90 -7.07 6.44 6.89
CA ARG A 90 -7.68 5.21 7.38
C ARG A 90 -8.28 4.46 6.20
N VAL A 91 -7.91 3.21 6.06
CA VAL A 91 -8.30 2.40 4.89
C VAL A 91 -8.87 1.06 5.31
N ASN A 92 -9.59 0.45 4.37
CA ASN A 92 -9.99 -0.95 4.44
C ASN A 92 -9.24 -1.71 3.35
N LEU A 93 -8.66 -2.84 3.70
CA LEU A 93 -7.95 -3.72 2.77
C LEU A 93 -8.78 -4.96 2.53
N GLU A 94 -8.94 -5.34 1.27
CA GLU A 94 -9.61 -6.58 0.88
C GLU A 94 -8.70 -7.35 -0.06
N LEU A 95 -8.36 -8.57 0.30
CA LEU A 95 -7.59 -9.45 -0.58
C LEU A 95 -8.46 -9.83 -1.76
N VAL A 96 -8.05 -9.46 -2.97
CA VAL A 96 -8.80 -9.73 -4.19
C VAL A 96 -8.31 -11.02 -4.84
N ARG A 97 -6.97 -11.24 -4.74
CA ARG A 97 -6.41 -12.36 -5.46
C ARG A 97 -5.09 -12.84 -4.88
#